data_9da7970c22739324a2d58bffcc9ace84
#
_entry.id   9da7970c22739324a2d58bffcc9ace84
#
_cell.length_a   1.000
_cell.length_b   1.000
_cell.length_c   1.000
_cell.angle_alpha   90.00
_cell.angle_beta   90.00
_cell.angle_gamma   90.00
#
_symmetry.space_group_name_H-M   'P 1'
#
loop_
_entity.id
_entity.type
_entity.pdbx_description
1 polymer ?
#
loop_
_entity_poly.entity_id
_entity_poly.type
_entity_poly.pdbx_seq_one_letter_code
_entity_poly.pdbx_strand_id
1 'polypeptide(L)'
;MFITTNMAKDGSYRLVRGMKDLIGEEADKFDFIVSTAAALAEKYNFQHLTVPIVEYTTLFERNLGNESDIVHKEIYRFEDRGGDMLALRPEMTAGVCRFVIENGLFQGPFPHKYFSYGPVFRYDRPQKGRYRQFNQLNFEIFGLKDMAQEIKVYLNMICELLDKIGVKDVKVKINYLGEKDERANYTAALKEYLIGYKSGLSEDSQRRLETNILRILDSKDEGDKKILENAPKIIDYLTPEHKAFLQSFDAKFEIDNNLVRGLDYYSGFVFEVITNKIGETQNACCGGGEYNNLIEDMSGKKLSAFGFALGIERLFDLMDATKMPQKQPLYLHLTDKSQFIADARNEINLSYQNDFVKGLKYANQIGANFVIFEKDGRLMKKDLTTGDQYVL
;
A
#
# COMPACT_ATOMS: atom_id res chain seq x y z
N MET A 1 -10.12 -34.25 -10.33
CA MET A 1 -9.76 -33.16 -11.22
C MET A 1 -8.27 -32.88 -11.00
N PHE A 2 -7.43 -33.25 -11.97
CA PHE A 2 -5.98 -33.21 -11.79
C PHE A 2 -5.52 -31.76 -11.78
N ILE A 3 -4.87 -31.34 -10.68
CA ILE A 3 -4.16 -30.06 -10.62
C ILE A 3 -2.97 -30.20 -11.58
N THR A 4 -3.09 -29.62 -12.77
CA THR A 4 -1.95 -29.44 -13.66
C THR A 4 -1.04 -28.41 -12.99
N THR A 5 -0.01 -28.91 -12.29
CA THR A 5 1.08 -28.07 -11.83
C THR A 5 1.66 -27.36 -13.04
N ASN A 6 1.64 -26.03 -13.02
CA ASN A 6 2.35 -25.19 -14.00
C ASN A 6 3.86 -25.32 -13.75
N MET A 7 4.40 -26.51 -13.98
CA MET A 7 5.83 -26.70 -14.17
C MET A 7 6.20 -26.00 -15.48
N ALA A 8 7.29 -25.25 -15.49
CA ALA A 8 7.89 -24.82 -16.74
C ALA A 8 8.12 -26.06 -17.63
N LYS A 9 8.05 -25.89 -18.96
CA LYS A 9 8.20 -26.98 -19.93
C LYS A 9 9.49 -27.80 -19.73
N ASP A 10 10.46 -27.29 -18.98
CA ASP A 10 11.74 -27.89 -18.62
C ASP A 10 11.76 -28.54 -17.22
N GLY A 11 10.61 -28.62 -16.52
CA GLY A 11 10.50 -29.17 -15.16
C GLY A 11 10.97 -28.22 -14.06
N SER A 12 11.34 -26.96 -14.35
CA SER A 12 11.80 -26.01 -13.34
C SER A 12 10.61 -25.39 -12.57
N TYR A 13 10.84 -25.06 -11.30
CA TYR A 13 9.91 -24.27 -10.51
C TYR A 13 10.04 -22.79 -10.88
N ARG A 14 8.92 -22.12 -11.06
CA ARG A 14 8.87 -20.70 -11.40
C ARG A 14 7.89 -19.96 -10.50
N LEU A 15 8.23 -18.72 -10.22
CA LEU A 15 7.37 -17.79 -9.49
C LEU A 15 6.07 -17.54 -10.26
N VAL A 16 4.97 -17.37 -9.54
CA VAL A 16 3.70 -16.97 -10.15
C VAL A 16 3.86 -15.59 -10.79
N ARG A 17 3.40 -15.43 -12.03
CA ARG A 17 3.51 -14.18 -12.76
C ARG A 17 2.88 -13.02 -11.99
N GLY A 18 3.66 -11.96 -11.79
CA GLY A 18 3.22 -10.75 -11.07
C GLY A 18 3.38 -10.85 -9.55
N MET A 19 3.98 -11.91 -9.04
CA MET A 19 4.46 -12.01 -7.66
C MET A 19 5.97 -11.84 -7.64
N LYS A 20 6.54 -11.58 -6.45
CA LYS A 20 7.97 -11.28 -6.29
C LYS A 20 8.47 -11.76 -4.95
N ASP A 21 9.69 -12.32 -4.94
CA ASP A 21 10.46 -12.53 -3.71
C ASP A 21 11.18 -11.24 -3.34
N LEU A 22 11.17 -10.87 -2.08
CA LEU A 22 11.92 -9.73 -1.56
C LEU A 22 13.19 -10.24 -0.88
N ILE A 23 14.36 -9.81 -1.35
CA ILE A 23 15.65 -10.19 -0.80
C ILE A 23 16.64 -9.02 -0.88
N GLY A 24 17.65 -9.01 -0.02
CA GLY A 24 18.71 -8.02 -0.02
C GLY A 24 18.17 -6.61 0.24
N GLU A 25 18.58 -5.65 -0.59
CA GLU A 25 18.20 -4.23 -0.42
C GLU A 25 16.69 -4.00 -0.39
N GLU A 26 15.92 -4.76 -1.18
CA GLU A 26 14.46 -4.60 -1.17
C GLU A 26 13.83 -5.11 0.12
N ALA A 27 14.33 -6.21 0.69
CA ALA A 27 13.91 -6.68 2.01
C ALA A 27 14.27 -5.67 3.10
N ASP A 28 15.47 -5.07 3.03
CA ASP A 28 15.89 -4.01 3.96
C ASP A 28 15.00 -2.77 3.88
N LYS A 29 14.64 -2.35 2.66
CA LYS A 29 13.70 -1.24 2.44
C LYS A 29 12.33 -1.56 3.02
N PHE A 30 11.85 -2.79 2.82
CA PHE A 30 10.60 -3.26 3.39
C PHE A 30 10.61 -3.15 4.91
N ASP A 31 11.62 -3.71 5.57
CA ASP A 31 11.75 -3.72 7.03
C ASP A 31 11.87 -2.29 7.59
N PHE A 32 12.62 -1.42 6.92
CA PHE A 32 12.76 -0.02 7.31
C PHE A 32 11.44 0.75 7.21
N ILE A 33 10.69 0.60 6.11
CA ILE A 33 9.39 1.25 5.92
C ILE A 33 8.40 0.75 6.97
N VAL A 34 8.31 -0.56 7.18
CA VAL A 34 7.39 -1.16 8.16
C VAL A 34 7.72 -0.74 9.58
N SER A 35 9.00 -0.80 9.97
CA SER A 35 9.41 -0.39 11.32
C SER A 35 9.20 1.11 11.58
N THR A 36 9.45 1.95 10.57
CA THR A 36 9.18 3.40 10.67
C THR A 36 7.70 3.69 10.81
N ALA A 37 6.86 2.99 10.02
CA ALA A 37 5.41 3.12 10.10
C ALA A 37 4.85 2.60 11.43
N ALA A 38 5.38 1.49 11.95
CA ALA A 38 4.97 0.94 13.25
C ALA A 38 5.32 1.88 14.41
N ALA A 39 6.52 2.46 14.42
CA ALA A 39 6.91 3.46 15.42
C ALA A 39 6.02 4.71 15.36
N LEU A 40 5.62 5.12 14.15
CA LEU A 40 4.71 6.24 13.98
C LEU A 40 3.28 5.87 14.41
N ALA A 41 2.82 4.67 14.11
CA ALA A 41 1.54 4.15 14.56
C ALA A 41 1.44 4.17 16.10
N GLU A 42 2.48 3.73 16.80
CA GLU A 42 2.56 3.79 18.26
C GLU A 42 2.50 5.25 18.76
N LYS A 43 3.29 6.17 18.17
CA LYS A 43 3.27 7.60 18.50
C LYS A 43 1.87 8.22 18.40
N TYR A 44 1.07 7.79 17.40
CA TYR A 44 -0.29 8.26 17.17
C TYR A 44 -1.35 7.39 17.86
N ASN A 45 -0.94 6.47 18.73
CA ASN A 45 -1.80 5.58 19.51
C ASN A 45 -2.68 4.65 18.66
N PHE A 46 -2.13 4.09 17.58
CA PHE A 46 -2.74 2.98 16.85
C PHE A 46 -2.36 1.64 17.48
N GLN A 47 -3.33 0.75 17.59
CA GLN A 47 -3.11 -0.64 17.99
C GLN A 47 -2.75 -1.47 16.74
N HIS A 48 -1.73 -2.33 16.85
CA HIS A 48 -1.43 -3.27 15.79
C HIS A 48 -2.52 -4.34 15.70
N LEU A 49 -3.08 -4.51 14.51
CA LEU A 49 -4.10 -5.51 14.20
C LEU A 49 -3.67 -6.32 12.97
N THR A 50 -3.64 -7.63 13.10
CA THR A 50 -3.45 -8.53 11.95
C THR A 50 -4.77 -9.18 11.60
N VAL A 51 -5.32 -8.88 10.42
CA VAL A 51 -6.52 -9.51 9.89
C VAL A 51 -6.15 -10.68 8.96
N PRO A 52 -6.98 -11.71 8.83
CA PRO A 52 -6.73 -12.86 7.96
C PRO A 52 -6.45 -12.47 6.51
N ILE A 53 -5.64 -13.29 5.83
CA ILE A 53 -5.38 -13.15 4.38
C ILE A 53 -6.55 -13.72 3.57
N VAL A 54 -7.18 -14.77 4.09
CA VAL A 54 -8.32 -15.45 3.48
C VAL A 54 -9.58 -15.04 4.21
N GLU A 55 -10.57 -14.60 3.45
CA GLU A 55 -11.90 -14.18 3.95
C GLU A 55 -12.99 -14.77 3.06
N TYR A 56 -14.23 -14.78 3.51
CA TYR A 56 -15.35 -15.11 2.65
C TYR A 56 -15.46 -14.09 1.50
N THR A 57 -15.68 -14.57 0.29
CA THR A 57 -15.79 -13.70 -0.91
C THR A 57 -16.86 -12.62 -0.75
N THR A 58 -17.95 -12.94 -0.04
CA THR A 58 -19.06 -12.01 0.23
C THR A 58 -18.65 -10.78 1.03
N LEU A 59 -17.55 -10.84 1.82
CA LEU A 59 -17.02 -9.68 2.53
C LEU A 59 -16.59 -8.59 1.55
N PHE A 60 -16.03 -8.97 0.42
CA PHE A 60 -15.54 -8.01 -0.58
C PHE A 60 -16.62 -7.64 -1.61
N GLU A 61 -17.43 -8.61 -2.06
CA GLU A 61 -18.45 -8.38 -3.08
C GLU A 61 -19.51 -7.37 -2.65
N ARG A 62 -19.97 -7.46 -1.40
CA ARG A 62 -20.98 -6.54 -0.87
C ARG A 62 -20.45 -5.13 -0.60
N ASN A 63 -19.17 -5.01 -0.27
CA ASN A 63 -18.62 -3.82 0.36
C ASN A 63 -17.74 -2.97 -0.56
N LEU A 64 -17.11 -3.57 -1.57
CA LEU A 64 -16.25 -2.83 -2.51
C LEU A 64 -17.03 -2.24 -3.69
N GLY A 65 -18.34 -2.48 -3.77
CA GLY A 65 -19.20 -2.12 -4.89
C GLY A 65 -19.17 -3.17 -6.00
N ASN A 66 -20.36 -3.63 -6.40
CA ASN A 66 -20.50 -4.64 -7.46
C ASN A 66 -19.90 -4.18 -8.80
N GLU A 67 -19.71 -2.88 -9.01
CA GLU A 67 -19.18 -2.29 -10.24
C GLU A 67 -17.69 -1.93 -10.14
N SER A 68 -17.04 -2.21 -8.99
CA SER A 68 -15.60 -1.96 -8.88
C SER A 68 -14.81 -2.98 -9.71
N ASP A 69 -13.81 -2.52 -10.47
CA ASP A 69 -12.94 -3.41 -11.24
C ASP A 69 -12.27 -4.47 -10.35
N ILE A 70 -12.02 -4.14 -9.09
CA ILE A 70 -11.44 -5.06 -8.09
C ILE A 70 -12.36 -6.25 -7.88
N VAL A 71 -13.66 -6.03 -7.65
CA VAL A 71 -14.63 -7.12 -7.42
C VAL A 71 -14.83 -7.96 -8.67
N HIS A 72 -15.01 -7.31 -9.82
CA HIS A 72 -15.33 -8.03 -11.05
C HIS A 72 -14.16 -8.82 -11.64
N LYS A 73 -12.94 -8.27 -11.59
CA LYS A 73 -11.84 -8.78 -12.42
C LYS A 73 -10.59 -9.16 -11.64
N GLU A 74 -10.40 -8.60 -10.42
CA GLU A 74 -9.08 -8.67 -9.76
C GLU A 74 -9.05 -9.55 -8.52
N ILE A 75 -10.19 -9.99 -7.96
CA ILE A 75 -10.21 -10.86 -6.76
C ILE A 75 -9.77 -12.28 -7.11
N TYR A 76 -8.80 -12.81 -6.35
CA TYR A 76 -8.50 -14.24 -6.34
C TYR A 76 -9.53 -14.97 -5.50
N ARG A 77 -10.39 -15.78 -6.16
CA ARG A 77 -11.44 -16.57 -5.54
C ARG A 77 -11.16 -18.04 -5.67
N PHE A 78 -11.56 -18.83 -4.68
CA PHE A 78 -11.48 -20.28 -4.70
C PHE A 78 -12.52 -20.87 -3.75
N GLU A 79 -12.95 -22.07 -4.06
CA GLU A 79 -13.81 -22.86 -3.20
C GLU A 79 -12.95 -23.71 -2.27
N ASP A 80 -13.27 -23.73 -0.98
CA ASP A 80 -12.59 -24.61 -0.03
C ASP A 80 -13.17 -26.04 -0.08
N ARG A 81 -12.63 -26.94 0.74
CA ARG A 81 -13.09 -28.33 0.78
C ARG A 81 -14.51 -28.48 1.37
N GLY A 82 -14.99 -27.48 2.09
CA GLY A 82 -16.33 -27.44 2.68
C GLY A 82 -17.40 -26.92 1.72
N GLY A 83 -16.99 -26.36 0.57
CA GLY A 83 -17.87 -25.72 -0.41
C GLY A 83 -18.04 -24.22 -0.20
N ASP A 84 -17.28 -23.61 0.73
CA ASP A 84 -17.34 -22.18 0.97
C ASP A 84 -16.53 -21.41 -0.06
N MET A 85 -17.10 -20.32 -0.60
CA MET A 85 -16.40 -19.41 -1.51
C MET A 85 -15.54 -18.43 -0.74
N LEU A 86 -14.24 -18.58 -0.87
CA LEU A 86 -13.21 -17.79 -0.22
C LEU A 86 -12.47 -16.90 -1.21
N ALA A 87 -11.81 -15.88 -0.69
CA ALA A 87 -10.96 -14.99 -1.47
C ALA A 87 -9.68 -14.63 -0.73
N LEU A 88 -8.59 -14.40 -1.49
CA LEU A 88 -7.44 -13.67 -0.97
C LEU A 88 -7.80 -12.19 -0.90
N ARG A 89 -7.57 -11.56 0.25
CA ARG A 89 -7.90 -10.13 0.47
C ARG A 89 -7.26 -9.21 -0.57
N PRO A 90 -8.04 -8.39 -1.29
CA PRO A 90 -7.51 -7.41 -2.24
C PRO A 90 -7.11 -6.08 -1.55
N GLU A 91 -7.53 -5.90 -0.30
CA GLU A 91 -7.26 -4.77 0.60
C GLU A 91 -7.54 -5.20 2.04
N MET A 92 -7.25 -4.35 3.04
CA MET A 92 -7.39 -4.73 4.46
C MET A 92 -8.59 -4.08 5.14
N THR A 93 -9.12 -2.98 4.64
CA THR A 93 -10.18 -2.18 5.27
C THR A 93 -11.43 -3.01 5.59
N ALA A 94 -11.90 -3.82 4.63
CA ALA A 94 -13.08 -4.67 4.84
C ALA A 94 -12.87 -5.69 5.98
N GLY A 95 -11.66 -6.29 6.07
CA GLY A 95 -11.30 -7.20 7.16
C GLY A 95 -11.24 -6.50 8.52
N VAL A 96 -10.73 -5.26 8.57
CA VAL A 96 -10.73 -4.46 9.81
C VAL A 96 -12.16 -4.04 10.19
N CYS A 97 -13.01 -3.65 9.22
CA CYS A 97 -14.42 -3.37 9.47
C CYS A 97 -15.15 -4.59 10.04
N ARG A 98 -14.94 -5.79 9.45
CA ARG A 98 -15.47 -7.04 9.99
C ARG A 98 -15.02 -7.25 11.44
N PHE A 99 -13.74 -7.05 11.76
CA PHE A 99 -13.22 -7.17 13.12
C PHE A 99 -13.95 -6.21 14.10
N VAL A 100 -14.15 -4.94 13.72
CA VAL A 100 -14.86 -3.95 14.53
C VAL A 100 -16.31 -4.38 14.79
N ILE A 101 -16.99 -4.91 13.76
CA ILE A 101 -18.37 -5.36 13.83
C ILE A 101 -18.52 -6.61 14.71
N GLU A 102 -17.70 -7.64 14.47
CA GLU A 102 -17.74 -8.90 15.22
C GLU A 102 -17.47 -8.72 16.71
N ASN A 103 -16.59 -7.77 17.06
CA ASN A 103 -16.27 -7.46 18.45
C ASN A 103 -17.19 -6.41 19.08
N GLY A 104 -18.21 -5.94 18.35
CA GLY A 104 -19.19 -5.01 18.86
C GLY A 104 -18.64 -3.64 19.26
N LEU A 105 -17.58 -3.16 18.59
CA LEU A 105 -16.85 -1.95 18.93
C LEU A 105 -17.59 -0.66 18.48
N PHE A 106 -18.89 -0.62 18.68
CA PHE A 106 -19.75 0.54 18.38
C PHE A 106 -19.93 1.48 19.57
N GLN A 107 -19.43 1.09 20.74
CA GLN A 107 -19.52 1.83 21.99
C GLN A 107 -18.18 1.77 22.71
N GLY A 108 -17.90 2.78 23.53
CA GLY A 108 -16.69 2.78 24.33
C GLY A 108 -15.85 4.05 24.16
N PRO A 109 -14.61 4.05 24.62
CA PRO A 109 -13.71 5.18 24.43
C PRO A 109 -13.29 5.25 22.96
N PHE A 110 -13.82 6.22 22.26
CA PHE A 110 -13.42 6.54 20.88
C PHE A 110 -12.27 7.55 20.84
N PRO A 111 -11.48 7.60 19.73
CA PRO A 111 -11.55 6.73 18.55
C PRO A 111 -10.85 5.38 18.76
N HIS A 112 -11.33 4.32 18.08
CA HIS A 112 -10.56 3.09 17.89
C HIS A 112 -9.64 3.26 16.69
N LYS A 113 -8.35 2.96 16.84
CA LYS A 113 -7.32 3.15 15.82
C LYS A 113 -6.54 1.87 15.60
N TYR A 114 -6.51 1.37 14.37
CA TYR A 114 -5.81 0.13 14.02
C TYR A 114 -4.79 0.37 12.91
N PHE A 115 -3.60 -0.19 13.12
CA PHE A 115 -2.53 -0.27 12.15
C PHE A 115 -2.34 -1.72 11.73
N SER A 116 -2.34 -1.97 10.43
CA SER A 116 -2.09 -3.29 9.84
C SER A 116 -1.07 -3.17 8.74
N TYR A 117 -0.34 -4.24 8.46
CA TYR A 117 0.52 -4.32 7.29
C TYR A 117 0.61 -5.76 6.78
N GLY A 118 0.98 -5.93 5.53
CA GLY A 118 1.19 -7.24 4.92
C GLY A 118 0.67 -7.36 3.49
N PRO A 119 0.63 -8.59 2.97
CA PRO A 119 0.29 -8.85 1.58
C PRO A 119 -1.20 -8.66 1.31
N VAL A 120 -1.48 -8.12 0.12
CA VAL A 120 -2.78 -8.07 -0.54
C VAL A 120 -2.65 -8.57 -1.97
N PHE A 121 -3.76 -9.01 -2.57
CA PHE A 121 -3.72 -9.78 -3.80
C PHE A 121 -4.73 -9.24 -4.82
N ARG A 122 -4.26 -8.89 -6.03
CA ARG A 122 -5.11 -8.42 -7.11
C ARG A 122 -4.68 -9.04 -8.43
N TYR A 123 -5.59 -9.69 -9.13
CA TYR A 123 -5.34 -10.27 -10.45
C TYR A 123 -5.29 -9.17 -11.51
N ASP A 124 -4.25 -8.36 -11.46
CA ASP A 124 -4.06 -7.25 -12.35
C ASP A 124 -2.95 -7.52 -13.38
N ARG A 125 -2.88 -6.69 -14.45
CA ARG A 125 -1.79 -6.74 -15.42
C ARG A 125 -0.49 -6.28 -14.79
N PRO A 126 0.51 -7.17 -14.63
CA PRO A 126 1.77 -6.81 -13.96
C PRO A 126 2.53 -5.75 -14.75
N GLN A 127 2.98 -4.72 -14.05
CA GLN A 127 3.89 -3.68 -14.55
C GLN A 127 4.66 -3.08 -13.38
N LYS A 128 5.61 -2.17 -13.65
CA LYS A 128 6.38 -1.52 -12.58
C LYS A 128 5.43 -0.83 -11.56
N GLY A 129 5.60 -1.14 -10.28
CA GLY A 129 4.73 -0.64 -9.19
C GLY A 129 3.32 -1.25 -9.13
N ARG A 130 3.05 -2.31 -9.91
CA ARG A 130 1.77 -3.03 -9.94
C ARG A 130 2.02 -4.54 -9.97
N TYR A 131 1.82 -5.17 -8.84
CA TYR A 131 2.04 -6.59 -8.63
C TYR A 131 0.72 -7.29 -8.33
N ARG A 132 0.66 -8.60 -8.54
CA ARG A 132 -0.48 -9.44 -8.16
C ARG A 132 -0.50 -9.80 -6.69
N GLN A 133 0.66 -9.84 -6.06
CA GLN A 133 0.86 -9.80 -4.62
C GLN A 133 1.74 -8.61 -4.32
N PHE A 134 1.30 -7.74 -3.42
CA PHE A 134 2.04 -6.58 -2.96
C PHE A 134 1.68 -6.30 -1.51
N ASN A 135 2.49 -5.49 -0.82
CA ASN A 135 2.27 -5.20 0.59
C ASN A 135 1.72 -3.79 0.78
N GLN A 136 0.82 -3.67 1.74
CA GLN A 136 0.27 -2.38 2.17
C GLN A 136 0.60 -2.11 3.63
N LEU A 137 0.81 -0.84 3.96
CA LEU A 137 0.56 -0.28 5.29
C LEU A 137 -0.89 0.21 5.28
N ASN A 138 -1.64 -0.09 6.31
CA ASN A 138 -3.05 0.26 6.42
C ASN A 138 -3.35 0.84 7.79
N PHE A 139 -4.04 1.98 7.82
CA PHE A 139 -4.42 2.70 9.03
C PHE A 139 -5.92 2.97 9.00
N GLU A 140 -6.63 2.51 10.02
CA GLU A 140 -8.08 2.63 10.12
C GLU A 140 -8.50 3.24 11.45
N ILE A 141 -9.42 4.20 11.41
CA ILE A 141 -9.87 4.98 12.55
C ILE A 141 -11.39 4.98 12.58
N PHE A 142 -11.97 4.64 13.72
CA PHE A 142 -13.41 4.51 13.92
C PHE A 142 -13.86 5.38 15.10
N GLY A 143 -15.01 6.03 14.96
CA GLY A 143 -15.61 6.84 16.00
C GLY A 143 -14.97 8.22 16.14
N LEU A 144 -14.58 8.83 15.03
CA LEU A 144 -14.09 10.21 14.98
C LEU A 144 -15.19 11.18 15.43
N LYS A 145 -14.87 12.14 16.32
CA LYS A 145 -15.81 13.14 16.83
C LYS A 145 -15.75 14.44 16.02
N ASP A 146 -14.55 14.90 15.73
CA ASP A 146 -14.31 16.08 14.89
C ASP A 146 -13.56 15.62 13.63
N MET A 147 -14.31 15.13 12.68
CA MET A 147 -13.77 14.57 11.44
C MET A 147 -12.83 15.58 10.74
N ALA A 148 -13.23 16.84 10.70
CA ALA A 148 -12.48 17.88 9.98
C ALA A 148 -11.09 18.14 10.58
N GLN A 149 -10.99 18.19 11.90
CA GLN A 149 -9.71 18.41 12.57
C GLN A 149 -8.86 17.12 12.57
N GLU A 150 -9.47 15.99 12.82
CA GLU A 150 -8.76 14.71 12.92
C GLU A 150 -8.18 14.28 11.57
N ILE A 151 -8.89 14.47 10.45
CA ILE A 151 -8.34 14.22 9.10
C ILE A 151 -7.03 15.00 8.87
N LYS A 152 -6.97 16.27 9.27
CA LYS A 152 -5.74 17.08 9.14
C LYS A 152 -4.58 16.49 9.92
N VAL A 153 -4.84 15.94 11.11
CA VAL A 153 -3.83 15.25 11.91
C VAL A 153 -3.28 14.04 11.16
N TYR A 154 -4.15 13.22 10.58
CA TYR A 154 -3.70 12.01 9.87
C TYR A 154 -3.03 12.31 8.54
N LEU A 155 -3.44 13.35 7.81
CA LEU A 155 -2.70 13.82 6.62
C LEU A 155 -1.29 14.31 6.98
N ASN A 156 -1.14 15.00 8.10
CA ASN A 156 0.19 15.39 8.59
C ASN A 156 1.02 14.17 9.04
N MET A 157 0.40 13.16 9.65
CA MET A 157 1.05 11.89 9.98
C MET A 157 1.59 11.19 8.71
N ILE A 158 0.83 11.18 7.63
CA ILE A 158 1.29 10.64 6.33
C ILE A 158 2.50 11.42 5.83
N CYS A 159 2.46 12.75 5.87
CA CYS A 159 3.59 13.59 5.48
C CYS A 159 4.83 13.31 6.36
N GLU A 160 4.65 13.13 7.68
CA GLU A 160 5.71 12.75 8.61
C GLU A 160 6.32 11.38 8.27
N LEU A 161 5.50 10.38 7.93
CA LEU A 161 5.97 9.07 7.50
C LEU A 161 6.83 9.18 6.24
N LEU A 162 6.33 9.89 5.21
CA LEU A 162 7.03 10.07 3.95
C LEU A 162 8.37 10.80 4.13
N ASP A 163 8.42 11.83 4.97
CA ASP A 163 9.67 12.54 5.29
C ASP A 163 10.67 11.63 6.00
N LYS A 164 10.22 10.84 6.99
CA LYS A 164 11.08 9.90 7.73
C LYS A 164 11.74 8.86 6.83
N ILE A 165 11.03 8.36 5.81
CA ILE A 165 11.59 7.42 4.83
C ILE A 165 12.27 8.13 3.64
N GLY A 166 12.32 9.48 3.66
CA GLY A 166 13.00 10.27 2.64
C GLY A 166 12.26 10.39 1.31
N VAL A 167 10.95 10.16 1.28
CA VAL A 167 10.13 10.37 0.09
C VAL A 167 9.84 11.85 -0.08
N LYS A 168 10.30 12.40 -1.21
CA LYS A 168 10.17 13.82 -1.57
C LYS A 168 9.39 13.97 -2.88
N ASP A 169 9.07 15.22 -3.23
CA ASP A 169 8.41 15.56 -4.50
C ASP A 169 7.03 14.86 -4.65
N VAL A 170 6.27 14.85 -3.58
CA VAL A 170 4.89 14.38 -3.56
C VAL A 170 3.91 15.55 -3.51
N LYS A 171 2.75 15.36 -4.12
CA LYS A 171 1.59 16.24 -4.01
C LYS A 171 0.48 15.49 -3.28
N VAL A 172 -0.21 16.16 -2.41
CA VAL A 172 -1.41 15.61 -1.76
C VAL A 172 -2.62 16.25 -2.39
N LYS A 173 -3.38 15.47 -3.14
CA LYS A 173 -4.65 15.86 -3.71
C LYS A 173 -5.78 15.49 -2.77
N ILE A 174 -6.74 16.39 -2.61
CA ILE A 174 -7.90 16.22 -1.75
C ILE A 174 -9.18 16.54 -2.52
N ASN A 175 -10.28 15.88 -2.14
CA ASN A 175 -11.62 16.18 -2.63
C ASN A 175 -12.67 15.84 -1.56
N TYR A 176 -13.89 16.31 -1.77
CA TYR A 176 -15.04 15.90 -0.99
C TYR A 176 -16.13 15.40 -1.93
N LEU A 177 -16.47 14.11 -1.81
CA LEU A 177 -17.40 13.45 -2.74
C LEU A 177 -18.87 13.77 -2.47
N GLY A 178 -19.14 14.63 -1.51
CA GLY A 178 -20.48 15.00 -1.08
C GLY A 178 -21.14 13.94 -0.21
N GLU A 179 -22.05 14.37 0.64
CA GLU A 179 -23.01 13.49 1.30
C GLU A 179 -24.12 13.08 0.33
N LYS A 180 -25.07 12.27 0.80
CA LYS A 180 -26.10 11.63 -0.04
C LYS A 180 -26.78 12.58 -1.01
N ASP A 181 -27.26 13.72 -0.53
CA ASP A 181 -28.03 14.68 -1.35
C ASP A 181 -27.12 15.51 -2.26
N GLU A 182 -25.98 15.97 -1.77
CA GLU A 182 -24.96 16.68 -2.56
C GLU A 182 -24.45 15.80 -3.71
N ARG A 183 -24.12 14.54 -3.39
CA ARG A 183 -23.67 13.56 -4.39
C ARG A 183 -24.75 13.25 -5.41
N ALA A 184 -26.00 13.09 -4.98
CA ALA A 184 -27.13 12.85 -5.89
C ALA A 184 -27.32 14.01 -6.88
N ASN A 185 -27.31 15.24 -6.39
CA ASN A 185 -27.44 16.43 -7.22
C ASN A 185 -26.27 16.56 -8.21
N TYR A 186 -25.06 16.35 -7.74
CA TYR A 186 -23.86 16.39 -8.60
C TYR A 186 -23.89 15.29 -9.67
N THR A 187 -24.19 14.05 -9.31
CA THR A 187 -24.22 12.93 -10.27
C THR A 187 -25.32 13.13 -11.31
N ALA A 188 -26.46 13.71 -10.94
CA ALA A 188 -27.52 14.05 -11.89
C ALA A 188 -27.03 15.09 -12.91
N ALA A 189 -26.42 16.18 -12.48
CA ALA A 189 -25.87 17.21 -13.35
C ALA A 189 -24.71 16.68 -14.23
N LEU A 190 -23.83 15.86 -13.65
CA LEU A 190 -22.74 15.22 -14.40
C LEU A 190 -23.29 14.27 -15.48
N LYS A 191 -24.36 13.52 -15.16
CA LYS A 191 -25.01 12.60 -16.13
C LYS A 191 -25.65 13.38 -17.26
N GLU A 192 -26.39 14.45 -16.96
CA GLU A 192 -26.99 15.31 -17.97
C GLU A 192 -25.95 15.89 -18.92
N TYR A 193 -24.84 16.40 -18.37
CA TYR A 193 -23.72 16.90 -19.17
C TYR A 193 -23.12 15.82 -20.07
N LEU A 194 -22.74 14.67 -19.50
CA LEU A 194 -22.02 13.60 -20.22
C LEU A 194 -22.89 12.90 -21.29
N ILE A 195 -24.22 12.84 -21.12
CA ILE A 195 -25.13 12.31 -22.14
C ILE A 195 -25.00 13.12 -23.45
N GLY A 196 -24.79 14.43 -23.35
CA GLY A 196 -24.56 15.29 -24.52
C GLY A 196 -23.28 14.95 -25.31
N TYR A 197 -22.34 14.28 -24.68
CA TYR A 197 -21.05 13.90 -25.25
C TYR A 197 -20.85 12.37 -25.39
N LYS A 198 -21.93 11.58 -25.23
CA LYS A 198 -21.86 10.11 -25.16
C LYS A 198 -21.06 9.45 -26.30
N SER A 199 -21.24 9.95 -27.54
CA SER A 199 -20.52 9.41 -28.71
C SER A 199 -19.02 9.74 -28.74
N GLY A 200 -18.57 10.72 -27.96
CA GLY A 200 -17.16 11.12 -27.82
C GLY A 200 -16.46 10.46 -26.64
N LEU A 201 -17.19 9.79 -25.76
CA LEU A 201 -16.62 9.06 -24.62
C LEU A 201 -16.01 7.72 -25.05
N SER A 202 -14.99 7.29 -24.34
CA SER A 202 -14.41 5.94 -24.46
C SER A 202 -15.45 4.85 -24.15
N GLU A 203 -15.28 3.63 -24.66
CA GLU A 203 -16.19 2.50 -24.39
C GLU A 203 -16.39 2.25 -22.90
N ASP A 204 -15.30 2.32 -22.12
CA ASP A 204 -15.37 2.17 -20.65
C ASP A 204 -16.19 3.27 -20.01
N SER A 205 -16.02 4.52 -20.44
CA SER A 205 -16.78 5.67 -19.92
C SER A 205 -18.24 5.63 -20.33
N GLN A 206 -18.56 5.15 -21.53
CA GLN A 206 -19.93 4.91 -21.94
C GLN A 206 -20.64 3.87 -21.06
N ARG A 207 -19.95 2.77 -20.70
CA ARG A 207 -20.47 1.78 -19.74
C ARG A 207 -20.66 2.40 -18.35
N ARG A 208 -19.69 3.17 -17.87
CA ARG A 208 -19.73 3.83 -16.55
C ARG A 208 -20.83 4.88 -16.43
N LEU A 209 -21.31 5.45 -17.50
CA LEU A 209 -22.49 6.33 -17.49
C LEU A 209 -23.74 5.68 -16.88
N GLU A 210 -23.89 4.38 -17.04
CA GLU A 210 -25.04 3.64 -16.53
C GLU A 210 -24.75 2.92 -15.20
N THR A 211 -23.49 2.65 -14.88
CA THR A 211 -23.13 1.86 -13.70
C THR A 211 -22.52 2.70 -12.58
N ASN A 212 -21.47 3.47 -12.86
CA ASN A 212 -20.80 4.31 -11.88
C ASN A 212 -20.18 5.55 -12.52
N ILE A 213 -21.00 6.57 -12.64
CA ILE A 213 -20.64 7.81 -13.35
C ILE A 213 -19.42 8.53 -12.78
N LEU A 214 -19.24 8.50 -11.45
CA LEU A 214 -18.11 9.16 -10.81
C LEU A 214 -16.76 8.56 -11.26
N ARG A 215 -16.74 7.29 -11.66
CA ARG A 215 -15.53 6.63 -12.18
C ARG A 215 -15.08 7.15 -13.54
N ILE A 216 -15.92 7.91 -14.23
CA ILE A 216 -15.53 8.59 -15.47
C ILE A 216 -14.53 9.70 -15.19
N LEU A 217 -14.62 10.37 -14.03
CA LEU A 217 -13.68 11.42 -13.60
C LEU A 217 -12.23 10.94 -13.51
N ASP A 218 -12.00 9.64 -13.26
CA ASP A 218 -10.66 9.00 -13.22
C ASP A 218 -10.27 8.36 -14.57
N SER A 219 -10.94 8.71 -15.67
CA SER A 219 -10.59 8.19 -16.99
C SER A 219 -9.16 8.57 -17.37
N LYS A 220 -8.45 7.61 -17.98
CA LYS A 220 -7.11 7.84 -18.54
C LYS A 220 -7.15 8.13 -20.04
N ASP A 221 -8.32 8.03 -20.65
CA ASP A 221 -8.53 8.35 -22.07
C ASP A 221 -8.44 9.86 -22.31
N GLU A 222 -7.70 10.27 -23.34
CA GLU A 222 -7.47 11.68 -23.64
C GLU A 222 -8.74 12.39 -24.20
N GLY A 223 -9.63 11.64 -24.85
CA GLY A 223 -10.93 12.14 -25.29
C GLY A 223 -11.83 12.45 -24.10
N ASP A 224 -11.91 11.52 -23.16
CA ASP A 224 -12.67 11.68 -21.92
C ASP A 224 -12.15 12.88 -21.11
N LYS A 225 -10.83 13.02 -20.96
CA LYS A 225 -10.21 14.14 -20.23
C LYS A 225 -10.60 15.48 -20.80
N LYS A 226 -10.60 15.63 -22.15
CA LYS A 226 -11.03 16.88 -22.80
C LYS A 226 -12.48 17.22 -22.55
N ILE A 227 -13.36 16.18 -22.55
CA ILE A 227 -14.77 16.36 -22.23
C ILE A 227 -14.91 16.81 -20.76
N LEU A 228 -14.17 16.21 -19.86
CA LEU A 228 -14.22 16.48 -18.41
C LEU A 228 -13.68 17.88 -18.03
N GLU A 229 -12.86 18.54 -18.86
CA GLU A 229 -12.37 19.90 -18.58
C GLU A 229 -13.52 20.89 -18.31
N ASN A 230 -14.64 20.74 -19.02
CA ASN A 230 -15.81 21.62 -18.92
C ASN A 230 -16.98 20.98 -18.16
N ALA A 231 -16.78 19.81 -17.54
CA ALA A 231 -17.81 19.13 -16.77
C ALA A 231 -18.16 19.89 -15.48
N PRO A 232 -19.37 19.76 -14.96
CA PRO A 232 -19.73 20.25 -13.64
C PRO A 232 -18.73 19.80 -12.58
N LYS A 233 -18.37 20.68 -11.64
CA LYS A 233 -17.43 20.39 -10.57
C LYS A 233 -18.19 20.08 -9.29
N ILE A 234 -17.78 19.03 -8.57
CA ILE A 234 -18.48 18.63 -7.35
C ILE A 234 -18.52 19.73 -6.29
N ILE A 235 -17.48 20.55 -6.20
CA ILE A 235 -17.41 21.66 -5.24
C ILE A 235 -18.59 22.65 -5.38
N ASP A 236 -19.20 22.77 -6.56
CA ASP A 236 -20.32 23.67 -6.79
C ASP A 236 -21.64 23.15 -6.18
N TYR A 237 -21.70 21.86 -5.88
CA TYR A 237 -22.86 21.15 -5.31
C TYR A 237 -22.73 20.90 -3.81
N LEU A 238 -21.57 21.19 -3.22
CA LEU A 238 -21.34 21.04 -1.79
C LEU A 238 -22.05 22.16 -0.99
N THR A 239 -22.44 21.83 0.23
CA THR A 239 -22.92 22.83 1.20
C THR A 239 -21.83 23.85 1.53
N PRO A 240 -22.18 25.05 2.03
CA PRO A 240 -21.19 26.03 2.48
C PRO A 240 -20.22 25.48 3.52
N GLU A 241 -20.70 24.57 4.39
CA GLU A 241 -19.89 23.90 5.42
C GLU A 241 -18.81 23.01 4.79
N HIS A 242 -19.18 22.13 3.85
CA HIS A 242 -18.24 21.24 3.18
C HIS A 242 -17.25 21.97 2.26
N LYS A 243 -17.71 23.07 1.63
CA LYS A 243 -16.80 23.97 0.90
C LYS A 243 -15.78 24.62 1.82
N ALA A 244 -16.23 25.17 2.95
CA ALA A 244 -15.36 25.80 3.93
C ALA A 244 -14.38 24.77 4.52
N PHE A 245 -14.84 23.53 4.75
CA PHE A 245 -13.95 22.44 5.19
C PHE A 245 -12.83 22.19 4.18
N LEU A 246 -13.13 21.97 2.89
CA LEU A 246 -12.09 21.79 1.87
C LEU A 246 -11.13 23.00 1.78
N GLN A 247 -11.66 24.20 1.84
CA GLN A 247 -10.87 25.42 1.76
C GLN A 247 -10.03 25.69 3.03
N SER A 248 -10.30 24.98 4.12
CA SER A 248 -9.57 25.12 5.39
C SER A 248 -8.24 24.35 5.43
N PHE A 249 -7.92 23.60 4.37
CA PHE A 249 -6.63 22.91 4.26
C PHE A 249 -5.53 23.86 3.77
N ASP A 250 -4.29 23.64 4.25
CA ASP A 250 -3.13 24.41 3.83
C ASP A 250 -2.88 24.27 2.31
N ALA A 251 -2.21 25.27 1.74
CA ALA A 251 -1.89 25.31 0.29
C ALA A 251 -1.06 24.13 -0.22
N LYS A 252 -0.44 23.33 0.67
CA LYS A 252 0.23 22.08 0.30
C LYS A 252 -0.73 20.96 -0.11
N PHE A 253 -2.03 21.11 0.20
CA PHE A 253 -3.10 20.19 -0.18
C PHE A 253 -3.86 20.77 -1.38
N GLU A 254 -3.72 20.11 -2.53
CA GLU A 254 -4.33 20.56 -3.79
C GLU A 254 -5.76 20.03 -3.90
N ILE A 255 -6.76 20.93 -4.03
CA ILE A 255 -8.14 20.51 -4.28
C ILE A 255 -8.24 20.05 -5.75
N ASP A 256 -8.62 18.78 -5.95
CA ASP A 256 -8.83 18.18 -7.25
C ASP A 256 -10.27 17.66 -7.37
N ASN A 257 -11.12 18.40 -8.07
CA ASN A 257 -12.54 18.06 -8.22
C ASN A 257 -12.79 16.76 -9.01
N ASN A 258 -11.78 16.24 -9.71
CA ASN A 258 -11.86 14.99 -10.44
C ASN A 258 -11.36 13.80 -9.62
N LEU A 259 -10.81 14.06 -8.42
CA LEU A 259 -10.30 12.99 -7.57
C LEU A 259 -11.46 12.13 -7.05
N VAL A 260 -11.49 10.90 -7.50
CA VAL A 260 -12.32 9.81 -6.98
C VAL A 260 -11.44 8.61 -6.62
N ARG A 261 -11.96 7.69 -5.83
CA ARG A 261 -11.19 6.50 -5.40
C ARG A 261 -11.63 5.25 -6.17
N GLY A 262 -10.71 4.28 -6.28
CA GLY A 262 -10.93 3.01 -6.95
C GLY A 262 -11.89 2.05 -6.25
N LEU A 263 -12.39 2.39 -5.08
CA LEU A 263 -13.29 1.62 -4.24
C LEU A 263 -14.54 2.44 -3.96
N ASP A 264 -15.71 1.84 -4.11
CA ASP A 264 -16.98 2.55 -4.12
C ASP A 264 -17.51 2.89 -2.70
N TYR A 265 -16.90 2.32 -1.67
CA TYR A 265 -17.29 2.57 -0.29
C TYR A 265 -16.95 3.98 0.23
N TYR A 266 -16.09 4.72 -0.46
CA TYR A 266 -15.72 6.05 0.00
C TYR A 266 -16.91 7.02 -0.04
N SER A 267 -17.04 7.78 1.06
CA SER A 267 -18.05 8.82 1.25
C SER A 267 -17.39 10.07 1.84
N GLY A 268 -17.86 11.26 1.48
CA GLY A 268 -17.27 12.48 2.05
C GLY A 268 -15.84 12.75 1.56
N PHE A 269 -14.92 12.97 2.48
CA PHE A 269 -13.55 13.35 2.17
C PHE A 269 -12.73 12.21 1.59
N VAL A 270 -11.96 12.49 0.53
CA VAL A 270 -11.00 11.57 -0.09
C VAL A 270 -9.69 12.29 -0.40
N PHE A 271 -8.60 11.53 -0.44
CA PHE A 271 -7.30 12.06 -0.81
C PHE A 271 -6.42 11.03 -1.52
N GLU A 272 -5.44 11.54 -2.27
CA GLU A 272 -4.31 10.77 -2.81
C GLU A 272 -3.00 11.52 -2.62
N VAL A 273 -1.96 10.76 -2.30
CA VAL A 273 -0.57 11.26 -2.37
C VAL A 273 0.03 10.73 -3.66
N ILE A 274 0.36 11.64 -4.55
CA ILE A 274 0.86 11.35 -5.88
C ILE A 274 2.29 11.85 -6.08
N THR A 275 3.01 11.20 -7.00
CA THR A 275 4.35 11.59 -7.43
C THR A 275 4.55 11.29 -8.92
N ASN A 276 5.32 12.11 -9.60
CA ASN A 276 5.64 11.89 -11.01
C ASN A 276 6.79 10.86 -11.21
N LYS A 277 7.36 10.32 -10.12
CA LYS A 277 8.53 9.41 -10.19
C LYS A 277 8.17 7.95 -10.44
N ILE A 278 6.92 7.52 -10.16
CA ILE A 278 6.49 6.11 -10.31
C ILE A 278 6.02 5.82 -11.75
N GLY A 279 5.49 6.80 -12.45
CA GLY A 279 4.96 6.69 -13.82
C GLY A 279 3.73 7.59 -14.02
N GLU A 280 3.41 7.88 -15.28
CA GLU A 280 2.34 8.82 -15.61
C GLU A 280 0.93 8.29 -15.28
N THR A 281 0.73 6.99 -15.38
CA THR A 281 -0.60 6.36 -15.21
C THR A 281 -0.86 5.81 -13.82
N GLN A 282 0.18 5.69 -12.97
CA GLN A 282 0.08 5.12 -11.61
C GLN A 282 1.01 5.84 -10.66
N ASN A 283 0.66 7.07 -10.37
CA ASN A 283 1.47 7.98 -9.58
C ASN A 283 1.11 8.03 -8.08
N ALA A 284 0.03 7.37 -7.65
CA ALA A 284 -0.38 7.36 -6.26
C ALA A 284 0.42 6.35 -5.42
N CYS A 285 1.07 6.81 -4.34
CA CYS A 285 1.76 5.97 -3.36
C CYS A 285 0.96 5.78 -2.06
N CYS A 286 0.02 6.68 -1.77
CA CYS A 286 -0.90 6.61 -0.65
C CYS A 286 -2.27 7.09 -1.09
N GLY A 287 -3.32 6.62 -0.43
CA GLY A 287 -4.63 7.15 -0.61
C GLY A 287 -5.62 6.62 0.41
N GLY A 288 -6.67 7.41 0.66
CA GLY A 288 -7.65 7.11 1.68
C GLY A 288 -8.82 8.07 1.65
N GLY A 289 -9.59 8.03 2.73
CA GLY A 289 -10.76 8.89 2.90
C GLY A 289 -11.75 8.36 3.93
N GLU A 290 -12.89 9.01 3.99
CA GLU A 290 -14.02 8.61 4.79
C GLU A 290 -14.79 7.46 4.12
N TYR A 291 -15.27 6.52 4.94
CA TYR A 291 -16.09 5.40 4.47
C TYR A 291 -17.17 5.02 5.49
N ASN A 292 -17.86 6.04 6.00
CA ASN A 292 -18.90 5.91 7.05
C ASN A 292 -19.99 4.90 6.64
N ASN A 293 -20.39 4.89 5.36
CA ASN A 293 -21.43 4.02 4.84
C ASN A 293 -21.04 2.53 4.88
N LEU A 294 -19.74 2.20 4.74
CA LEU A 294 -19.29 0.81 4.75
C LEU A 294 -19.69 0.08 6.04
N ILE A 295 -19.49 0.70 7.19
CA ILE A 295 -19.89 0.11 8.49
C ILE A 295 -21.43 0.00 8.59
N GLU A 296 -22.17 1.01 8.13
CA GLU A 296 -23.63 1.00 8.14
C GLU A 296 -24.19 -0.11 7.23
N ASP A 297 -23.64 -0.25 6.01
CA ASP A 297 -24.03 -1.29 5.05
C ASP A 297 -23.73 -2.72 5.55
N MET A 298 -22.61 -2.89 6.28
CA MET A 298 -22.22 -4.19 6.83
C MET A 298 -22.99 -4.58 8.09
N SER A 299 -23.41 -3.62 8.92
CA SER A 299 -23.90 -3.89 10.29
C SER A 299 -25.26 -3.29 10.61
N GLY A 300 -25.78 -2.39 9.78
CA GLY A 300 -26.95 -1.57 10.09
C GLY A 300 -26.71 -0.50 11.16
N LYS A 301 -25.48 -0.31 11.63
CA LYS A 301 -25.12 0.65 12.69
C LYS A 301 -24.24 1.75 12.15
N LYS A 302 -24.50 2.99 12.56
CA LYS A 302 -23.69 4.14 12.17
C LYS A 302 -22.43 4.24 13.03
N LEU A 303 -21.28 4.37 12.38
CA LEU A 303 -20.01 4.69 13.01
C LEU A 303 -19.16 5.45 12.01
N SER A 304 -18.64 6.61 12.42
CA SER A 304 -17.71 7.34 11.56
C SER A 304 -16.43 6.54 11.35
N ALA A 305 -15.95 6.51 10.11
CA ALA A 305 -14.78 5.74 9.72
C ALA A 305 -13.93 6.51 8.71
N PHE A 306 -12.63 6.53 8.95
CA PHE A 306 -11.62 7.12 8.08
C PHE A 306 -10.41 6.19 8.03
N GLY A 307 -9.84 5.99 6.84
CA GLY A 307 -8.66 5.16 6.72
C GLY A 307 -7.83 5.49 5.51
N PHE A 308 -6.60 4.97 5.51
CA PHE A 308 -5.68 5.14 4.41
C PHE A 308 -4.69 3.98 4.30
N ALA A 309 -4.23 3.76 3.07
CA ALA A 309 -3.25 2.73 2.78
C ALA A 309 -2.11 3.26 1.89
N LEU A 310 -0.90 2.72 2.13
CA LEU A 310 0.30 2.97 1.32
C LEU A 310 0.78 1.65 0.73
N GLY A 311 1.11 1.64 -0.57
CA GLY A 311 1.74 0.49 -1.21
C GLY A 311 3.25 0.49 -0.94
N ILE A 312 3.75 -0.52 -0.22
CA ILE A 312 5.16 -0.55 0.24
C ILE A 312 6.11 -0.61 -0.95
N GLU A 313 5.84 -1.45 -1.95
CA GLU A 313 6.71 -1.60 -3.12
C GLU A 313 6.78 -0.32 -3.98
N ARG A 314 5.74 0.52 -3.93
CA ARG A 314 5.78 1.84 -4.59
C ARG A 314 6.70 2.82 -3.89
N LEU A 315 6.91 2.66 -2.59
CA LEU A 315 7.81 3.50 -1.81
C LEU A 315 9.30 3.13 -2.02
N PHE A 316 9.62 1.91 -2.47
CA PHE A 316 11.01 1.47 -2.69
C PHE A 316 11.81 2.36 -3.65
N ASP A 317 11.15 2.80 -4.73
CA ASP A 317 11.78 3.65 -5.74
C ASP A 317 11.78 5.15 -5.36
N LEU A 318 11.02 5.52 -4.35
CA LEU A 318 10.82 6.91 -3.92
C LEU A 318 11.66 7.29 -2.71
N MET A 319 11.92 6.32 -1.82
CA MET A 319 12.61 6.53 -0.57
C MET A 319 14.09 6.88 -0.76
N ASP A 320 14.63 7.61 0.17
CA ASP A 320 16.06 7.88 0.25
C ASP A 320 16.74 6.78 1.08
N ALA A 321 17.48 5.90 0.40
CA ALA A 321 18.20 4.80 1.04
C ALA A 321 19.21 5.26 2.12
N THR A 322 19.67 6.51 2.09
CA THR A 322 20.56 7.07 3.12
C THR A 322 19.86 7.27 4.47
N LYS A 323 18.53 7.24 4.49
CA LYS A 323 17.73 7.28 5.72
C LYS A 323 17.65 5.94 6.44
N MET A 324 17.97 4.84 5.74
CA MET A 324 18.00 3.52 6.39
C MET A 324 19.12 3.44 7.42
N PRO A 325 18.89 2.71 8.52
CA PRO A 325 19.95 2.43 9.48
C PRO A 325 21.15 1.77 8.77
N GLN A 326 22.35 2.22 9.09
CA GLN A 326 23.54 1.51 8.59
C GLN A 326 23.56 0.11 9.18
N LYS A 327 23.69 -0.88 8.30
CA LYS A 327 23.89 -2.26 8.74
C LYS A 327 25.20 -2.39 9.50
N GLN A 328 25.16 -3.16 10.57
CA GLN A 328 26.40 -3.56 11.21
C GLN A 328 27.24 -4.35 10.21
N PRO A 329 28.56 -4.15 10.20
CA PRO A 329 29.44 -4.88 9.30
C PRO A 329 29.26 -6.40 9.47
N LEU A 330 29.12 -7.11 8.38
CA LEU A 330 29.03 -8.56 8.35
C LEU A 330 30.44 -9.17 8.21
N TYR A 331 30.83 -10.01 9.15
CA TYR A 331 32.10 -10.72 9.15
C TYR A 331 31.88 -12.19 8.76
N LEU A 332 32.62 -12.67 7.78
CA LEU A 332 32.68 -14.10 7.43
C LEU A 332 33.98 -14.72 7.96
N HIS A 333 33.85 -15.73 8.80
CA HIS A 333 35.00 -16.46 9.36
C HIS A 333 35.29 -17.72 8.55
N LEU A 334 36.47 -17.80 7.99
CA LEU A 334 36.98 -18.96 7.26
C LEU A 334 37.98 -19.82 8.07
N THR A 335 38.04 -19.62 9.39
CA THR A 335 38.96 -20.32 10.28
C THR A 335 38.33 -20.54 11.65
N ASP A 336 38.60 -21.71 12.24
CA ASP A 336 38.13 -22.08 13.58
C ASP A 336 38.82 -21.28 14.70
N LYS A 337 39.96 -20.64 14.40
CA LYS A 337 40.68 -19.80 15.35
C LYS A 337 40.09 -18.46 15.60
N SER A 338 39.06 -18.10 14.87
CA SER A 338 38.36 -16.80 14.95
C SER A 338 37.43 -16.65 16.17
N GLN A 339 37.43 -17.58 17.12
CA GLN A 339 36.63 -17.55 18.35
C GLN A 339 36.86 -16.32 19.26
N PHE A 340 37.82 -15.47 18.90
CA PHE A 340 38.26 -14.35 19.74
C PHE A 340 37.73 -12.98 19.37
N ILE A 341 36.86 -12.85 18.34
CA ILE A 341 36.23 -11.56 18.06
C ILE A 341 34.90 -11.53 18.83
N ALA A 342 35.00 -11.34 20.13
CA ALA A 342 33.91 -11.47 21.09
C ALA A 342 32.79 -10.41 20.95
N ASP A 343 32.92 -9.43 20.07
CA ASP A 343 31.97 -8.30 19.92
C ASP A 343 31.23 -8.23 18.59
N ALA A 344 31.46 -9.16 17.65
CA ALA A 344 30.79 -9.11 16.38
C ALA A 344 29.44 -9.84 16.44
N ARG A 345 28.36 -9.08 16.63
CA ARG A 345 26.97 -9.58 16.65
C ARG A 345 26.47 -10.13 15.30
N ASN A 346 27.23 -9.95 14.22
CA ASN A 346 26.88 -10.36 12.85
C ASN A 346 27.97 -11.27 12.27
N GLU A 347 28.25 -12.39 12.91
CA GLU A 347 29.26 -13.36 12.45
C GLU A 347 28.61 -14.58 11.80
N ILE A 348 29.12 -14.95 10.63
CA ILE A 348 28.81 -16.25 10.00
C ILE A 348 30.08 -17.09 10.05
N ASN A 349 30.04 -18.21 10.76
CA ASN A 349 31.14 -19.15 10.81
C ASN A 349 30.95 -20.23 9.75
N LEU A 350 31.92 -20.38 8.84
CA LEU A 350 31.96 -21.40 7.81
C LEU A 350 33.27 -22.23 7.92
N SER A 351 33.47 -22.79 9.08
CA SER A 351 34.69 -23.61 9.39
C SER A 351 34.93 -24.79 8.45
N TYR A 352 33.91 -25.23 7.70
CA TYR A 352 34.01 -26.37 6.79
C TYR A 352 34.50 -26.03 5.36
N GLN A 353 34.79 -24.78 5.06
CA GLN A 353 35.26 -24.36 3.73
C GLN A 353 36.77 -24.06 3.78
N ASN A 354 37.61 -25.09 3.69
CA ASN A 354 39.06 -24.93 3.63
C ASN A 354 39.61 -24.26 2.35
N ASP A 355 38.72 -23.82 1.46
CA ASP A 355 39.06 -23.12 0.21
C ASP A 355 38.83 -21.64 0.33
N PHE A 356 39.89 -20.89 0.55
CA PHE A 356 39.84 -19.43 0.69
C PHE A 356 39.18 -18.72 -0.50
N VAL A 357 39.40 -19.21 -1.73
CA VAL A 357 38.82 -18.57 -2.94
C VAL A 357 37.31 -18.77 -2.98
N LYS A 358 36.83 -19.97 -2.63
CA LYS A 358 35.39 -20.24 -2.50
C LYS A 358 34.77 -19.42 -1.38
N GLY A 359 35.48 -19.33 -0.24
CA GLY A 359 35.05 -18.51 0.87
C GLY A 359 34.89 -17.04 0.52
N LEU A 360 35.85 -16.45 -0.20
CA LEU A 360 35.75 -15.08 -0.71
C LEU A 360 34.60 -14.89 -1.68
N LYS A 361 34.39 -15.84 -2.58
CA LYS A 361 33.26 -15.81 -3.52
C LYS A 361 31.93 -15.83 -2.78
N TYR A 362 31.81 -16.69 -1.77
CA TYR A 362 30.63 -16.75 -0.93
C TYR A 362 30.44 -15.47 -0.10
N ALA A 363 31.52 -14.92 0.48
CA ALA A 363 31.47 -13.67 1.22
C ALA A 363 30.91 -12.53 0.37
N ASN A 364 31.35 -12.40 -0.88
CA ASN A 364 30.80 -11.43 -1.82
C ASN A 364 29.31 -11.70 -2.15
N GLN A 365 28.94 -12.97 -2.29
CA GLN A 365 27.56 -13.35 -2.60
C GLN A 365 26.59 -12.99 -1.46
N ILE A 366 27.01 -13.10 -0.20
CA ILE A 366 26.19 -12.75 0.97
C ILE A 366 26.33 -11.27 1.38
N GLY A 367 27.14 -10.49 0.67
CA GLY A 367 27.38 -9.07 1.00
C GLY A 367 28.17 -8.86 2.28
N ALA A 368 29.08 -9.79 2.65
CA ALA A 368 29.98 -9.61 3.78
C ALA A 368 30.89 -8.39 3.56
N ASN A 369 31.12 -7.63 4.62
CA ASN A 369 32.03 -6.48 4.59
C ASN A 369 33.48 -6.92 4.81
N PHE A 370 33.68 -7.93 5.65
CA PHE A 370 34.99 -8.42 6.05
C PHE A 370 35.07 -9.95 5.99
N VAL A 371 36.26 -10.46 5.69
CA VAL A 371 36.57 -11.87 5.79
C VAL A 371 37.74 -12.06 6.76
N ILE A 372 37.53 -12.94 7.73
CA ILE A 372 38.56 -13.34 8.69
C ILE A 372 39.11 -14.73 8.26
N PHE A 373 40.42 -14.85 8.10
CA PHE A 373 41.06 -16.03 7.62
C PHE A 373 42.47 -16.19 8.24
N GLU A 374 43.06 -17.38 8.16
CA GLU A 374 44.42 -17.62 8.61
C GLU A 374 45.40 -17.60 7.41
N LYS A 375 46.51 -16.88 7.56
CA LYS A 375 47.61 -16.87 6.60
C LYS A 375 48.93 -16.87 7.38
N ASP A 376 49.80 -17.82 7.04
CA ASP A 376 51.13 -17.99 7.67
C ASP A 376 51.10 -18.02 9.21
N GLY A 377 50.06 -18.71 9.74
CA GLY A 377 49.85 -18.85 11.19
C GLY A 377 49.33 -17.59 11.90
N ARG A 378 48.96 -16.54 11.15
CA ARG A 378 48.40 -15.27 11.68
C ARG A 378 46.98 -15.14 11.26
N LEU A 379 46.17 -14.59 12.16
CA LEU A 379 44.78 -14.23 11.87
C LEU A 379 44.76 -12.91 11.09
N MET A 380 44.08 -12.94 9.96
CA MET A 380 43.98 -11.80 9.03
C MET A 380 42.53 -11.37 8.87
N LYS A 381 42.32 -10.06 8.74
CA LYS A 381 41.07 -9.46 8.33
C LYS A 381 41.23 -8.85 6.93
N LYS A 382 40.35 -9.21 6.01
CA LYS A 382 40.29 -8.58 4.67
C LYS A 382 39.02 -7.75 4.57
N ASP A 383 39.15 -6.48 4.22
CA ASP A 383 38.06 -5.61 3.82
C ASP A 383 37.69 -5.93 2.35
N LEU A 384 36.43 -6.30 2.12
CA LEU A 384 35.96 -6.65 0.78
C LEU A 384 35.60 -5.41 -0.07
N THR A 385 35.47 -4.26 0.55
CA THR A 385 35.19 -2.99 -0.15
C THR A 385 36.48 -2.36 -0.72
N THR A 386 37.54 -2.30 0.11
CA THR A 386 38.81 -1.70 -0.28
C THR A 386 39.82 -2.71 -0.82
N GLY A 387 39.67 -3.99 -0.46
CA GLY A 387 40.61 -5.07 -0.75
C GLY A 387 41.79 -5.16 0.23
N ASP A 388 41.87 -4.26 1.20
CA ASP A 388 42.96 -4.17 2.17
C ASP A 388 42.99 -5.37 3.12
N GLN A 389 44.17 -5.74 3.58
CA GLN A 389 44.37 -6.85 4.51
C GLN A 389 45.12 -6.36 5.75
N TYR A 390 44.62 -6.77 6.90
CA TYR A 390 45.17 -6.39 8.20
C TYR A 390 45.47 -7.66 9.03
N VAL A 391 46.52 -7.63 9.81
CA VAL A 391 46.77 -8.63 10.86
C VAL A 391 45.91 -8.28 12.07
N LEU A 392 45.17 -9.27 12.61
CA LEU A 392 44.36 -9.14 13.81
C LEU A 392 45.15 -9.46 15.07
#